data_8a63568bb632595e0cb31a2a2b830863
#
_entry.id   8a63568bb632595e0cb31a2a2b830863
#
_cell.length_a   1.000
_cell.length_b   1.000
_cell.length_c   1.000
_cell.angle_alpha   90.00
_cell.angle_beta   90.00
_cell.angle_gamma   90.00
#
_symmetry.space_group_name_H-M   'P 1'
#
loop_
_entity.id
_entity.type
_entity.pdbx_description
1 polymer ?
#
loop_
_entity_poly.entity_id
_entity_poly.type
_entity_poly.pdbx_seq_one_letter_code
_entity_poly.pdbx_strand_id
1 'polypeptide(L)'
;MAVNLASIRDLLLPGLRGVVGKYDQIPSRWDKVFERGNSNMAVERTASMRYLGLAQLKTEGGQTAFDNNAGERFVYNQEHLEIALGYAITRKAIDDNLYKTQFQPSNLGLQQSFAQTKEIYAFNVLNTATTYNASVGGDGKALCATDHPIDGTTVANRPAVDVDLSEATLLNAMTTIPTTFK
;
A
#
# COMPACT_ATOMS: atom_id res chain seq x y z
N MET A 1 -42.74 -19.90 30.65
CA MET A 1 -41.26 -19.94 30.54
C MET A 1 -40.84 -18.74 29.72
N ALA A 2 -40.14 -17.81 30.34
CA ALA A 2 -39.59 -16.68 29.61
C ALA A 2 -38.33 -17.20 28.86
N VAL A 3 -38.33 -17.18 27.54
CA VAL A 3 -37.15 -17.48 26.71
C VAL A 3 -36.13 -16.38 26.98
N ASN A 4 -35.04 -16.75 27.63
CA ASN A 4 -33.99 -15.81 28.02
C ASN A 4 -33.20 -15.42 26.77
N LEU A 5 -32.97 -14.12 26.56
CA LEU A 5 -32.25 -13.56 25.40
C LEU A 5 -30.80 -14.12 25.23
N ALA A 6 -30.24 -14.71 26.27
CA ALA A 6 -28.95 -15.41 26.19
C ALA A 6 -28.98 -16.60 25.22
N SER A 7 -30.13 -17.26 25.01
CA SER A 7 -30.26 -18.39 24.10
C SER A 7 -30.40 -18.00 22.61
N ILE A 8 -30.76 -16.74 22.34
CA ILE A 8 -30.87 -16.22 20.96
C ILE A 8 -29.51 -15.75 20.41
N ARG A 9 -28.59 -15.43 21.31
CA ARG A 9 -27.26 -14.96 20.96
C ARG A 9 -26.48 -15.99 20.13
N ASP A 10 -26.61 -17.26 20.46
CA ASP A 10 -25.93 -18.36 19.78
C ASP A 10 -26.54 -18.69 18.41
N LEU A 11 -27.81 -18.37 18.18
CA LEU A 11 -28.49 -18.49 16.88
C LEU A 11 -28.18 -17.35 15.91
N LEU A 12 -27.82 -16.17 16.43
CA LEU A 12 -27.44 -14.99 15.61
C LEU A 12 -26.00 -15.10 15.07
N LEU A 13 -25.10 -15.64 15.86
CA LEU A 13 -23.68 -15.78 15.55
C LEU A 13 -23.39 -16.57 14.25
N PRO A 14 -24.03 -17.72 13.95
CA PRO A 14 -23.75 -18.46 12.73
C PRO A 14 -24.11 -17.70 11.45
N GLY A 15 -25.22 -16.95 11.47
CA GLY A 15 -25.66 -16.13 10.34
C GLY A 15 -24.70 -14.97 10.04
N LEU A 16 -24.23 -14.29 11.07
CA LEU A 16 -23.24 -13.22 10.94
C LEU A 16 -21.87 -13.77 10.51
N ARG A 17 -21.42 -14.91 11.06
CA ARG A 17 -20.15 -15.56 10.65
C ARG A 17 -20.18 -16.01 9.20
N GLY A 18 -21.31 -16.55 8.72
CA GLY A 18 -21.45 -16.95 7.32
C GLY A 18 -21.31 -15.78 6.31
N VAL A 19 -21.66 -14.57 6.75
CA VAL A 19 -21.47 -13.38 5.92
C VAL A 19 -20.05 -12.84 6.00
N VAL A 20 -19.40 -12.92 7.18
CA VAL A 20 -17.99 -12.53 7.33
C VAL A 20 -17.07 -13.34 6.42
N GLY A 21 -17.33 -14.64 6.25
CA GLY A 21 -16.57 -15.48 5.33
C GLY A 21 -16.67 -15.10 3.84
N LYS A 22 -17.57 -14.21 3.47
CA LYS A 22 -17.68 -13.69 2.09
C LYS A 22 -16.75 -12.51 1.80
N TYR A 23 -16.07 -11.97 2.80
CA TYR A 23 -15.13 -10.87 2.61
C TYR A 23 -14.00 -11.25 1.62
N ASP A 24 -13.46 -12.45 1.73
CA ASP A 24 -12.39 -12.94 0.86
C ASP A 24 -12.82 -13.12 -0.61
N GLN A 25 -14.13 -13.11 -0.87
CA GLN A 25 -14.70 -13.19 -2.22
C GLN A 25 -14.83 -11.82 -2.89
N ILE A 26 -14.60 -10.71 -2.17
CA ILE A 26 -14.63 -9.37 -2.74
C ILE A 26 -13.34 -9.19 -3.56
N PRO A 27 -13.44 -8.95 -4.90
CA PRO A 27 -12.27 -8.82 -5.73
C PRO A 27 -11.43 -7.62 -5.30
N SER A 28 -10.16 -7.87 -5.06
CA SER A 28 -9.17 -6.85 -4.74
C SER A 28 -8.42 -6.47 -6.02
N ARG A 29 -8.17 -5.18 -6.23
CA ARG A 29 -7.41 -4.65 -7.38
C ARG A 29 -6.03 -4.16 -6.97
N TRP A 30 -5.90 -3.67 -5.73
CA TRP A 30 -4.63 -3.14 -5.22
C TRP A 30 -3.53 -4.20 -5.16
N ASP A 31 -3.87 -5.47 -4.92
CA ASP A 31 -2.93 -6.60 -4.86
C ASP A 31 -2.31 -6.97 -6.22
N LYS A 32 -2.85 -6.42 -7.32
CA LYS A 32 -2.24 -6.54 -8.66
C LYS A 32 -1.13 -5.53 -8.90
N VAL A 33 -1.09 -4.46 -8.11
CA VAL A 33 -0.16 -3.34 -8.27
C VAL A 33 0.86 -3.32 -7.13
N PHE A 34 0.42 -3.68 -5.92
CA PHE A 34 1.23 -3.64 -4.71
C PHE A 34 1.48 -5.05 -4.19
N GLU A 35 2.70 -5.31 -3.74
CA GLU A 35 3.06 -6.56 -3.09
C GLU A 35 2.53 -6.60 -1.65
N ARG A 36 2.11 -7.78 -1.21
CA ARG A 36 1.69 -8.01 0.18
C ARG A 36 2.87 -8.41 1.02
N GLY A 37 3.16 -7.64 2.06
CA GLY A 37 4.08 -8.02 3.13
C GLY A 37 3.35 -8.43 4.41
N ASN A 38 4.01 -9.19 5.25
CA ASN A 38 3.56 -9.47 6.61
C ASN A 38 4.46 -8.72 7.59
N SER A 39 3.86 -8.08 8.57
CA SER A 39 4.55 -7.39 9.65
C SER A 39 4.03 -7.84 11.01
N ASN A 40 4.93 -7.94 11.98
CA ASN A 40 4.62 -8.21 13.38
C ASN A 40 4.94 -7.00 14.28
N MET A 41 5.33 -5.87 13.70
CA MET A 41 5.70 -4.65 14.40
C MET A 41 4.67 -3.56 14.17
N ALA A 42 4.50 -2.65 15.12
CA ALA A 42 3.62 -1.48 14.94
C ALA A 42 4.20 -0.46 13.94
N VAL A 43 5.53 -0.40 13.83
CA VAL A 43 6.26 0.45 12.90
C VAL A 43 7.34 -0.40 12.23
N GLU A 44 7.32 -0.43 10.91
CA GLU A 44 8.37 -1.05 10.09
C GLU A 44 9.41 0.00 9.72
N ARG A 45 10.67 -0.29 10.04
CA ARG A 45 11.80 0.55 9.63
C ARG A 45 12.54 -0.12 8.49
N THR A 46 12.49 0.51 7.33
CA THR A 46 13.18 0.03 6.13
C THR A 46 14.36 0.94 5.82
N ALA A 47 15.53 0.34 5.63
CA ALA A 47 16.73 1.02 5.18
C ALA A 47 17.05 0.58 3.75
N SER A 48 17.21 1.52 2.83
CA SER A 48 17.74 1.23 1.51
C SER A 48 19.26 1.17 1.57
N MET A 49 19.83 0.21 0.84
CA MET A 49 21.28 0.05 0.75
C MET A 49 21.82 0.76 -0.50
N ARG A 50 22.99 1.36 -0.37
CA ARG A 50 23.73 1.87 -1.50
C ARG A 50 24.39 0.69 -2.21
N TYR A 51 24.27 0.64 -3.53
CA TYR A 51 24.94 -0.38 -4.33
C TYR A 51 26.42 -0.05 -4.53
N LEU A 52 27.20 -1.08 -4.79
CA LEU A 52 28.60 -0.92 -5.19
C LEU A 52 28.68 -0.22 -6.54
N GLY A 53 29.72 0.59 -6.73
CA GLY A 53 30.02 1.23 -8.01
C GLY A 53 30.35 0.23 -9.11
N LEU A 54 30.54 0.73 -10.33
CA LEU A 54 30.89 -0.12 -11.46
C LEU A 54 32.28 -0.71 -11.27
N ALA A 55 32.40 -2.01 -11.59
CA ALA A 55 33.68 -2.69 -11.59
C ALA A 55 34.62 -2.06 -12.64
N GLN A 56 35.89 -1.85 -12.27
CA GLN A 56 36.89 -1.25 -13.11
C GLN A 56 37.79 -2.34 -13.78
N LEU A 57 38.27 -2.04 -14.98
CA LEU A 57 39.26 -2.89 -15.65
C LEU A 57 40.56 -2.88 -14.86
N LYS A 58 41.04 -4.06 -14.49
CA LYS A 58 42.30 -4.24 -13.79
C LYS A 58 43.40 -4.54 -14.82
N THR A 59 44.51 -3.81 -14.74
CA THR A 59 45.71 -4.13 -15.49
C THR A 59 46.47 -5.28 -14.82
N GLU A 60 47.23 -6.02 -15.61
CA GLU A 60 48.08 -7.10 -15.09
C GLU A 60 49.06 -6.56 -14.05
N GLY A 61 49.12 -7.19 -12.87
CA GLY A 61 49.93 -6.72 -11.72
C GLY A 61 49.33 -5.53 -10.92
N GLY A 62 48.23 -4.92 -11.36
CA GLY A 62 47.58 -3.82 -10.66
C GLY A 62 46.86 -4.28 -9.39
N GLN A 63 46.64 -3.37 -8.43
CA GLN A 63 45.83 -3.63 -7.23
C GLN A 63 44.34 -3.63 -7.59
N THR A 64 43.58 -4.42 -6.84
CA THR A 64 42.09 -4.36 -6.91
C THR A 64 41.61 -3.08 -6.25
N ALA A 65 40.78 -2.30 -6.94
CA ALA A 65 40.10 -1.17 -6.32
C ALA A 65 39.00 -1.69 -5.37
N PHE A 66 38.94 -1.13 -4.17
CA PHE A 66 37.91 -1.40 -3.22
C PHE A 66 36.92 -0.23 -3.24
N ASP A 67 35.63 -0.54 -3.32
CA ASP A 67 34.59 0.47 -3.20
C ASP A 67 34.23 0.68 -1.74
N ASN A 68 34.41 1.89 -1.25
CA ASN A 68 34.08 2.29 0.12
C ASN A 68 32.68 2.93 0.23
N ASN A 69 31.91 2.94 -0.85
CA ASN A 69 30.58 3.57 -0.89
C ASN A 69 29.45 2.66 -0.41
N ALA A 70 29.74 1.41 -0.06
CA ALA A 70 28.73 0.50 0.49
C ALA A 70 28.24 1.02 1.86
N GLY A 71 26.93 1.14 2.04
CA GLY A 71 26.33 1.61 3.29
C GLY A 71 24.84 1.83 3.20
N GLU A 72 24.25 2.28 4.30
CA GLU A 72 22.85 2.70 4.32
C GLU A 72 22.69 4.02 3.56
N ARG A 73 21.61 4.15 2.80
CA ARG A 73 21.33 5.33 2.02
C ARG A 73 20.19 6.14 2.61
N PHE A 74 18.99 5.58 2.62
CA PHE A 74 17.80 6.23 3.14
C PHE A 74 17.10 5.30 4.12
N VAL A 75 16.58 5.87 5.18
CA VAL A 75 15.80 5.16 6.20
C VAL A 75 14.43 5.81 6.25
N TYR A 76 13.38 5.00 6.18
CA TYR A 76 12.02 5.45 6.35
C TYR A 76 11.24 4.52 7.27
N ASN A 77 10.27 5.09 7.96
CA ASN A 77 9.41 4.38 8.88
C ASN A 77 8.01 4.30 8.30
N GLN A 78 7.43 3.11 8.33
CA GLN A 78 6.06 2.86 7.92
C GLN A 78 5.23 2.50 9.15
N GLU A 79 4.25 3.31 9.46
CA GLU A 79 3.27 3.04 10.52
C GLU A 79 2.08 2.30 9.96
N HIS A 80 1.60 1.31 10.71
CA HIS A 80 0.36 0.63 10.39
C HIS A 80 -0.84 1.50 10.71
N LEU A 81 -1.75 1.64 9.74
CA LEU A 81 -3.00 2.37 9.91
C LEU A 81 -4.11 1.42 10.31
N GLU A 82 -4.83 1.75 11.35
CA GLU A 82 -6.01 1.01 11.78
C GLU A 82 -7.26 1.57 11.08
N ILE A 83 -8.00 0.70 10.42
CA ILE A 83 -9.27 1.03 9.78
C ILE A 83 -10.38 0.41 10.60
N ALA A 84 -11.27 1.22 11.16
CA ALA A 84 -12.39 0.78 11.97
C ALA A 84 -13.70 1.38 11.48
N LEU A 85 -14.73 0.55 11.43
CA LEU A 85 -16.10 0.94 11.15
C LEU A 85 -17.04 -0.05 11.85
N GLY A 86 -18.06 0.43 12.51
CA GLY A 86 -19.04 -0.41 13.20
C GLY A 86 -20.46 0.09 12.99
N TYR A 87 -21.43 -0.80 13.17
CA TYR A 87 -22.83 -0.44 13.28
C TYR A 87 -23.46 -1.11 14.52
N ALA A 88 -24.46 -0.48 15.09
CA ALA A 88 -25.18 -0.97 16.24
C ALA A 88 -26.58 -1.44 15.85
N ILE A 89 -26.99 -2.59 16.38
CA ILE A 89 -28.34 -3.12 16.24
C ILE A 89 -29.09 -2.88 17.56
N THR A 90 -30.25 -2.21 17.49
CA THR A 90 -31.05 -1.97 18.67
C THR A 90 -31.74 -3.25 19.12
N ARG A 91 -31.97 -3.36 20.43
CA ARG A 91 -32.71 -4.49 21.03
C ARG A 91 -34.10 -4.66 20.40
N LYS A 92 -34.83 -3.58 20.20
CA LYS A 92 -36.16 -3.58 19.58
C LYS A 92 -36.13 -4.21 18.16
N ALA A 93 -35.12 -3.89 17.37
CA ALA A 93 -34.98 -4.47 16.04
C ALA A 93 -34.65 -5.97 16.05
N ILE A 94 -33.98 -6.45 17.09
CA ILE A 94 -33.77 -7.88 17.34
C ILE A 94 -35.07 -8.56 17.73
N ASP A 95 -35.83 -7.97 18.68
CA ASP A 95 -37.09 -8.50 19.18
C ASP A 95 -38.14 -8.57 18.04
N ASP A 96 -38.17 -7.59 17.13
CA ASP A 96 -39.06 -7.54 15.97
C ASP A 96 -38.60 -8.50 14.81
N ASN A 97 -37.58 -9.32 15.02
CA ASN A 97 -37.07 -10.32 14.09
C ASN A 97 -36.60 -9.77 12.72
N LEU A 98 -36.25 -8.48 12.66
CA LEU A 98 -35.83 -7.80 11.45
C LEU A 98 -34.38 -8.14 11.02
N TYR A 99 -33.62 -8.86 11.87
CA TYR A 99 -32.22 -9.13 11.66
C TYR A 99 -31.92 -10.01 10.42
N LYS A 100 -32.83 -10.91 10.06
CA LYS A 100 -32.63 -11.82 8.92
C LYS A 100 -32.67 -11.12 7.56
N THR A 101 -33.51 -10.11 7.43
CA THR A 101 -33.77 -9.45 6.15
C THR A 101 -33.03 -8.13 6.01
N GLN A 102 -32.88 -7.36 7.08
CA GLN A 102 -32.32 -6.01 7.02
C GLN A 102 -30.85 -5.92 7.42
N PHE A 103 -30.37 -6.79 8.31
CA PHE A 103 -28.98 -6.70 8.82
C PHE A 103 -27.96 -7.50 8.02
N GLN A 104 -28.36 -8.52 7.26
CA GLN A 104 -27.44 -9.19 6.34
C GLN A 104 -26.89 -8.26 5.26
N PRO A 105 -27.70 -7.41 4.58
CA PRO A 105 -27.19 -6.41 3.65
C PRO A 105 -26.26 -5.40 4.32
N SER A 106 -26.55 -4.97 5.55
CA SER A 106 -25.69 -4.04 6.30
C SER A 106 -24.32 -4.64 6.62
N ASN A 107 -24.25 -5.92 6.96
CA ASN A 107 -22.99 -6.61 7.20
C ASN A 107 -22.16 -6.77 5.91
N LEU A 108 -22.81 -7.11 4.78
CA LEU A 108 -22.16 -7.13 3.48
C LEU A 108 -21.66 -5.74 3.09
N GLY A 109 -22.47 -4.70 3.31
CA GLY A 109 -22.10 -3.31 3.09
C GLY A 109 -20.89 -2.89 3.93
N LEU A 110 -20.81 -3.34 5.19
CA LEU A 110 -19.64 -3.10 6.04
C LEU A 110 -18.36 -3.71 5.44
N GLN A 111 -18.42 -4.95 4.97
CA GLN A 111 -17.28 -5.63 4.36
C GLN A 111 -16.86 -4.96 3.06
N GLN A 112 -17.80 -4.56 2.22
CA GLN A 112 -17.53 -3.80 1.00
C GLN A 112 -16.87 -2.46 1.31
N SER A 113 -17.31 -1.77 2.37
CA SER A 113 -16.72 -0.51 2.83
C SER A 113 -15.26 -0.70 3.23
N PHE A 114 -14.92 -1.76 3.98
CA PHE A 114 -13.52 -2.06 4.32
C PHE A 114 -12.67 -2.36 3.09
N ALA A 115 -13.19 -3.16 2.15
CA ALA A 115 -12.48 -3.46 0.90
C ALA A 115 -12.25 -2.19 0.08
N GLN A 116 -13.27 -1.36 -0.08
CA GLN A 116 -13.17 -0.10 -0.79
C GLN A 116 -12.21 0.89 -0.12
N THR A 117 -12.22 0.97 1.21
CA THR A 117 -11.29 1.82 1.95
C THR A 117 -9.85 1.40 1.71
N LYS A 118 -9.55 0.10 1.72
CA LYS A 118 -8.21 -0.40 1.37
C LYS A 118 -7.79 -0.03 -0.04
N GLU A 119 -8.70 -0.16 -1.02
CA GLU A 119 -8.45 0.26 -2.40
C GLU A 119 -8.12 1.76 -2.47
N ILE A 120 -8.91 2.60 -1.82
CA ILE A 120 -8.70 4.05 -1.81
C ILE A 120 -7.34 4.41 -1.19
N TYR A 121 -7.00 3.83 -0.04
CA TYR A 121 -5.71 4.10 0.60
C TYR A 121 -4.53 3.62 -0.25
N ALA A 122 -4.61 2.44 -0.85
CA ALA A 122 -3.55 1.91 -1.70
C ALA A 122 -3.33 2.80 -2.93
N PHE A 123 -4.39 3.12 -3.68
CA PHE A 123 -4.26 3.95 -4.88
C PHE A 123 -4.03 5.43 -4.60
N ASN A 124 -4.31 5.90 -3.39
CA ASN A 124 -4.00 7.28 -2.99
C ASN A 124 -2.49 7.58 -3.03
N VAL A 125 -1.65 6.59 -2.83
CA VAL A 125 -0.19 6.71 -3.00
C VAL A 125 0.17 7.14 -4.42
N LEU A 126 -0.52 6.59 -5.43
CA LEU A 126 -0.32 6.94 -6.84
C LEU A 126 -0.98 8.28 -7.18
N ASN A 127 -2.17 8.55 -6.64
CA ASN A 127 -2.88 9.82 -6.87
C ASN A 127 -2.12 11.02 -6.30
N THR A 128 -1.38 10.82 -5.22
CA THR A 128 -0.56 11.85 -4.57
C THR A 128 0.93 11.72 -4.89
N ALA A 129 1.27 11.04 -5.97
CA ALA A 129 2.66 10.73 -6.33
C ALA A 129 3.58 11.95 -6.47
N THR A 130 3.03 13.12 -6.78
CA THR A 130 3.77 14.39 -6.88
C THR A 130 3.87 15.16 -5.56
N THR A 131 3.23 14.66 -4.50
CA THR A 131 3.28 15.25 -3.16
C THR A 131 4.15 14.39 -2.24
N TYR A 132 5.07 15.02 -1.51
CA TYR A 132 5.92 14.29 -0.59
C TYR A 132 5.11 13.63 0.54
N ASN A 133 5.39 12.36 0.77
CA ASN A 133 4.85 11.59 1.88
C ASN A 133 5.97 10.81 2.57
N ALA A 134 6.23 11.14 3.83
CA ALA A 134 7.31 10.54 4.62
C ALA A 134 7.18 9.01 4.82
N SER A 135 5.96 8.46 4.71
CA SER A 135 5.71 7.02 4.83
C SER A 135 5.99 6.24 3.54
N VAL A 136 6.16 6.92 2.40
CA VAL A 136 6.35 6.28 1.09
C VAL A 136 7.76 6.50 0.55
N GLY A 137 8.39 7.63 0.85
CA GLY A 137 9.72 7.99 0.35
C GLY A 137 10.74 8.16 1.45
N GLY A 138 11.94 7.59 1.28
CA GLY A 138 13.06 7.72 2.22
C GLY A 138 14.02 8.85 1.87
N ASP A 139 13.98 9.34 0.64
CA ASP A 139 14.92 10.37 0.12
C ASP A 139 14.46 11.81 0.35
N GLY A 140 13.32 12.02 1.01
CA GLY A 140 12.75 13.33 1.28
C GLY A 140 12.05 13.97 0.09
N LYS A 141 11.83 13.22 -1.00
CA LYS A 141 11.18 13.68 -2.22
C LYS A 141 9.83 12.99 -2.44
N ALA A 142 9.01 13.57 -3.31
CA ALA A 142 7.77 12.93 -3.74
C ALA A 142 8.08 11.67 -4.57
N LEU A 143 7.14 10.74 -4.67
CA LEU A 143 7.30 9.51 -5.45
C LEU A 143 7.68 9.80 -6.92
N CYS A 144 7.08 10.84 -7.51
CA CYS A 144 7.43 11.37 -8.82
C CYS A 144 8.00 12.78 -8.64
N ALA A 145 9.31 12.92 -8.77
CA ALA A 145 10.01 14.19 -8.65
C ALA A 145 11.09 14.35 -9.73
N THR A 146 11.57 15.57 -9.90
CA THR A 146 12.63 15.89 -10.86
C THR A 146 14.02 15.90 -10.23
N ASP A 147 14.12 15.67 -8.93
CA ASP A 147 15.32 15.94 -8.14
C ASP A 147 15.60 14.86 -7.08
N HIS A 148 15.38 13.58 -7.41
CA HIS A 148 15.75 12.47 -6.53
C HIS A 148 17.27 12.43 -6.33
N PRO A 149 17.77 12.45 -5.08
CA PRO A 149 19.19 12.38 -4.82
C PRO A 149 19.73 10.96 -5.04
N ILE A 150 20.68 10.80 -5.94
CA ILE A 150 21.38 9.53 -6.21
C ILE A 150 22.90 9.77 -6.19
N ASP A 151 23.56 9.30 -5.13
CA ASP A 151 25.03 9.29 -5.00
C ASP A 151 25.73 10.61 -5.40
N GLY A 152 25.18 11.74 -4.91
CA GLY A 152 25.74 13.07 -5.18
C GLY A 152 25.24 13.71 -6.48
N THR A 153 24.39 13.03 -7.24
CA THR A 153 23.69 13.55 -8.41
C THR A 153 22.18 13.61 -8.16
N THR A 154 21.47 14.32 -9.00
CA THR A 154 20.00 14.31 -8.99
C THR A 154 19.46 13.65 -10.22
N VAL A 155 18.44 12.81 -10.06
CA VAL A 155 17.79 12.09 -11.14
C VAL A 155 16.30 12.41 -11.13
N ALA A 156 15.75 12.67 -12.31
CA ALA A 156 14.33 12.90 -12.50
C ALA A 156 13.65 11.59 -12.93
N ASN A 157 12.56 11.22 -12.25
CA ASN A 157 11.64 10.17 -12.68
C ASN A 157 10.30 10.72 -13.19
N ARG A 158 10.25 12.03 -13.38
CA ARG A 158 9.12 12.80 -13.90
C ARG A 158 9.63 13.77 -14.97
N PRO A 159 8.90 14.00 -16.08
CA PRO A 159 9.25 15.05 -17.02
C PRO A 159 9.20 16.41 -16.33
N ALA A 160 10.06 17.33 -16.77
CA ALA A 160 10.13 18.70 -16.22
C ALA A 160 8.81 19.50 -16.46
N VAL A 161 8.11 19.16 -17.52
CA VAL A 161 6.80 19.72 -17.88
C VAL A 161 5.82 18.58 -18.00
N ASP A 162 4.69 18.72 -17.33
CA ASP A 162 3.60 17.74 -17.42
C ASP A 162 3.02 17.75 -18.83
N VAL A 163 2.89 16.58 -19.44
CA VAL A 163 2.38 16.40 -20.79
C VAL A 163 1.28 15.33 -20.79
N ASP A 164 0.31 15.50 -21.65
CA ASP A 164 -0.75 14.51 -21.83
C ASP A 164 -0.19 13.19 -22.38
N LEU A 165 -0.85 12.10 -22.05
CA LEU A 165 -0.51 10.78 -22.54
C LEU A 165 -0.74 10.73 -24.07
N SER A 166 0.32 10.60 -24.83
CA SER A 166 0.33 10.43 -26.26
C SER A 166 1.34 9.35 -26.66
N GLU A 167 1.28 8.89 -27.90
CA GLU A 167 2.25 7.91 -28.40
C GLU A 167 3.68 8.46 -28.31
N ALA A 168 3.90 9.73 -28.66
CA ALA A 168 5.20 10.37 -28.60
C ALA A 168 5.73 10.47 -27.16
N THR A 169 4.88 10.83 -26.20
CA THR A 169 5.28 10.95 -24.79
C THR A 169 5.55 9.59 -24.15
N LEU A 170 4.78 8.57 -24.53
CA LEU A 170 5.02 7.19 -24.09
C LEU A 170 6.36 6.66 -24.63
N LEU A 171 6.64 6.87 -25.92
CA LEU A 171 7.89 6.46 -26.56
C LEU A 171 9.09 7.18 -25.91
N ASN A 172 8.96 8.47 -25.62
CA ASN A 172 9.99 9.23 -24.92
C ASN A 172 10.25 8.68 -23.50
N ALA A 173 9.18 8.36 -22.75
CA ALA A 173 9.33 7.75 -21.44
C ALA A 173 10.06 6.41 -21.51
N MET A 174 9.70 5.54 -22.45
CA MET A 174 10.34 4.24 -22.66
C MET A 174 11.83 4.35 -23.01
N THR A 175 12.25 5.41 -23.67
CA THR A 175 13.66 5.63 -24.02
C THR A 175 14.43 6.32 -22.89
N THR A 176 13.78 7.19 -22.13
CA THR A 176 14.44 7.99 -21.09
C THR A 176 14.66 7.21 -19.80
N ILE A 177 13.66 6.43 -19.35
CA ILE A 177 13.74 5.66 -18.11
C ILE A 177 14.98 4.73 -18.09
N PRO A 178 15.27 3.88 -19.12
CA PRO A 178 16.42 2.99 -19.07
C PRO A 178 17.77 3.72 -19.07
N THR A 179 17.84 4.94 -19.57
CA THR A 179 19.09 5.72 -19.61
C THR A 179 19.36 6.46 -18.31
N THR A 180 18.31 6.78 -17.57
CA THR A 180 18.40 7.56 -16.32
C THR A 180 18.74 6.69 -15.10
N PHE A 181 18.36 5.41 -15.14
CA PHE A 181 18.54 4.47 -14.02
C PHE A 181 19.66 3.42 -14.26
N LYS A 182 20.66 3.77 -15.02
CA LYS A 182 21.90 2.97 -15.18
C LYS A 182 22.88 3.21 -14.07
#